data_d94f2f0a2bd318d347cde7bf0c92e19c
#
_entry.id   d94f2f0a2bd318d347cde7bf0c92e19c
#
_cell.length_a   1.000
_cell.length_b   1.000
_cell.length_c   1.000
_cell.angle_alpha   90.00
_cell.angle_beta   90.00
_cell.angle_gamma   90.00
#
_symmetry.space_group_name_H-M   'P 1'
#
loop_
_entity.id
_entity.type
_entity.pdbx_description
1 polymer ?
#
loop_
_entity_poly.entity_id
_entity_poly.type
_entity_poly.pdbx_seq_one_letter_code
_entity_poly.pdbx_strand_id
1 'polypeptide(L)'
;MRFSKLFMSAALALTMSAFTAMAGKPEAERWINSEFQPSALSKNEQMAEMEWFIKAAEPFKGMEINVLSETIPTHSYESKVLTKAFEEITGIKVNHQLLGEGEVVQAVQTQMQTKRNLYDAYVNDSDLIGTHSRLQLAYNLTDFMAGEGKNVTSPRLDLNDFMGVQFTTGPDGDLYQLPDQQFANLYGFRKDRFDRPELQ
;
A
#
# COMPACT_ATOMS: atom_id res chain seq x y z
N MET A 1 18.05 -72.95 2.92
CA MET A 1 17.46 -72.02 3.92
C MET A 1 17.98 -70.64 3.68
N ARG A 2 17.15 -69.75 3.09
CA ARG A 2 17.50 -68.35 2.88
C ARG A 2 16.47 -67.51 3.65
N PHE A 3 16.91 -66.85 4.71
CA PHE A 3 16.09 -65.88 5.43
C PHE A 3 16.12 -64.54 4.73
N SER A 4 14.95 -64.15 4.23
CA SER A 4 14.71 -62.81 3.71
C SER A 4 14.37 -61.87 4.88
N LYS A 5 15.21 -60.86 5.11
CA LYS A 5 14.91 -59.77 6.09
C LYS A 5 14.13 -58.71 5.40
N LEU A 6 12.87 -58.58 5.79
CA LEU A 6 11.99 -57.50 5.40
C LEU A 6 12.37 -56.25 6.22
N PHE A 7 12.93 -55.24 5.56
CA PHE A 7 13.09 -53.91 6.17
C PHE A 7 11.79 -53.12 5.93
N MET A 8 11.05 -52.90 6.98
CA MET A 8 9.90 -52.00 6.99
C MET A 8 10.40 -50.58 7.29
N SER A 9 10.54 -49.76 6.25
CA SER A 9 10.80 -48.33 6.38
C SER A 9 9.51 -47.61 6.69
N ALA A 10 9.34 -47.19 7.94
CA ALA A 10 8.28 -46.28 8.31
C ALA A 10 8.67 -44.88 7.85
N ALA A 11 8.03 -44.40 6.76
CA ALA A 11 8.13 -43.02 6.36
C ALA A 11 7.22 -42.18 7.28
N LEU A 12 7.87 -41.44 8.16
CA LEU A 12 7.18 -40.43 8.99
C LEU A 12 6.85 -39.23 8.10
N ALA A 13 5.64 -39.17 7.59
CA ALA A 13 5.15 -37.99 6.89
C ALA A 13 4.91 -36.87 7.91
N LEU A 14 5.85 -35.94 7.98
CA LEU A 14 5.69 -34.72 8.73
C LEU A 14 4.68 -33.83 7.93
N THR A 15 3.42 -33.88 8.32
CA THR A 15 2.42 -32.92 7.82
C THR A 15 2.72 -31.58 8.49
N MET A 16 3.46 -30.72 7.80
CA MET A 16 3.48 -29.29 8.08
C MET A 16 2.08 -28.76 7.79
N SER A 17 1.23 -28.71 8.82
CA SER A 17 0.03 -27.89 8.78
C SER A 17 0.51 -26.43 8.75
N ALA A 18 0.55 -25.85 7.56
CA ALA A 18 0.61 -24.42 7.45
C ALA A 18 -0.68 -23.90 8.11
N PHE A 19 -0.56 -23.31 9.28
CA PHE A 19 -1.59 -22.47 9.84
C PHE A 19 -1.73 -21.28 8.86
N THR A 20 -2.62 -21.41 7.90
CA THR A 20 -3.15 -20.23 7.20
C THR A 20 -3.90 -19.46 8.27
N ALA A 21 -3.31 -18.38 8.75
CA ALA A 21 -4.01 -17.41 9.58
C ALA A 21 -5.33 -17.09 8.84
N MET A 22 -6.45 -17.32 9.50
CA MET A 22 -7.76 -17.04 8.90
C MET A 22 -7.89 -15.53 8.84
N ALA A 23 -7.68 -14.94 7.66
CA ALA A 23 -7.93 -13.53 7.44
C ALA A 23 -9.39 -13.17 7.79
N GLY A 24 -9.58 -12.07 8.50
CA GLY A 24 -10.93 -11.65 8.80
C GLY A 24 -11.11 -10.84 10.09
N LYS A 25 -12.31 -10.96 10.66
CA LYS A 25 -12.74 -10.15 11.82
C LYS A 25 -11.86 -10.27 13.08
N PRO A 26 -11.36 -11.45 13.48
CA PRO A 26 -10.51 -11.52 14.67
C PRO A 26 -9.20 -10.73 14.52
N GLU A 27 -8.61 -10.78 13.35
CA GLU A 27 -7.41 -10.02 13.02
C GLU A 27 -7.70 -8.52 12.99
N ALA A 28 -8.81 -8.10 12.38
CA ALA A 28 -9.26 -6.72 12.36
C ALA A 28 -9.47 -6.18 13.78
N GLU A 29 -10.16 -6.93 14.65
CA GLU A 29 -10.38 -6.55 16.05
C GLU A 29 -9.05 -6.41 16.83
N ARG A 30 -8.11 -7.31 16.60
CA ARG A 30 -6.78 -7.24 17.21
C ARG A 30 -6.03 -5.99 16.77
N TRP A 31 -6.00 -5.67 15.47
CA TRP A 31 -5.35 -4.49 14.93
C TRP A 31 -6.01 -3.19 15.43
N ILE A 32 -7.34 -3.12 15.48
CA ILE A 32 -8.08 -1.99 16.04
C ILE A 32 -7.73 -1.77 17.51
N ASN A 33 -7.58 -2.83 18.31
CA ASN A 33 -7.31 -2.71 19.74
C ASN A 33 -5.83 -2.43 20.07
N SER A 34 -4.92 -2.55 19.09
CA SER A 34 -3.49 -2.30 19.28
C SER A 34 -2.99 -1.14 18.43
N GLU A 35 -2.70 -1.39 17.17
CA GLU A 35 -1.95 -0.49 16.29
C GLU A 35 -2.78 0.70 15.79
N PHE A 36 -4.09 0.50 15.58
CA PHE A 36 -4.96 1.55 15.05
C PHE A 36 -5.51 2.49 16.13
N GLN A 37 -4.78 2.65 17.24
CA GLN A 37 -5.08 3.58 18.32
C GLN A 37 -3.93 4.57 18.56
N PRO A 38 -4.22 5.83 18.84
CA PRO A 38 -5.55 6.44 18.95
C PRO A 38 -6.20 6.70 17.59
N SER A 39 -7.54 6.74 17.55
CA SER A 39 -8.31 7.01 16.33
C SER A 39 -9.42 8.03 16.62
N ALA A 40 -9.75 8.85 15.63
CA ALA A 40 -10.92 9.72 15.66
C ALA A 40 -12.25 8.94 15.60
N LEU A 41 -12.22 7.74 15.00
CA LEU A 41 -13.37 6.85 14.92
C LEU A 41 -13.52 6.03 16.20
N SER A 42 -14.76 5.81 16.62
CA SER A 42 -15.06 4.83 17.66
C SER A 42 -14.67 3.41 17.20
N LYS A 43 -14.42 2.51 18.14
CA LYS A 43 -14.09 1.11 17.81
C LYS A 43 -15.16 0.41 16.95
N ASN A 44 -16.42 0.74 17.16
CA ASN A 44 -17.52 0.19 16.37
C ASN A 44 -17.48 0.70 14.91
N GLU A 45 -17.15 1.97 14.69
CA GLU A 45 -17.00 2.53 13.36
C GLU A 45 -15.78 1.95 12.66
N GLN A 46 -14.64 1.83 13.36
CA GLN A 46 -13.46 1.16 12.82
C GLN A 46 -13.78 -0.30 12.43
N MET A 47 -14.50 -1.02 13.29
CA MET A 47 -14.86 -2.40 12.99
C MET A 47 -15.80 -2.51 11.80
N ALA A 48 -16.77 -1.62 11.67
CA ALA A 48 -17.67 -1.56 10.50
C ALA A 48 -16.91 -1.28 9.20
N GLU A 49 -15.87 -0.46 9.26
CA GLU A 49 -14.99 -0.19 8.12
C GLU A 49 -14.15 -1.43 7.76
N MET A 50 -13.55 -2.09 8.74
CA MET A 50 -12.80 -3.33 8.50
C MET A 50 -13.68 -4.44 7.94
N GLU A 51 -14.93 -4.57 8.40
CA GLU A 51 -15.89 -5.52 7.83
C GLU A 51 -16.18 -5.23 6.36
N TRP A 52 -16.23 -3.95 6.00
CA TRP A 52 -16.36 -3.57 4.60
C TRP A 52 -15.13 -4.00 3.77
N PHE A 53 -13.90 -3.74 4.25
CA PHE A 53 -12.68 -4.17 3.58
C PHE A 53 -12.60 -5.69 3.44
N ILE A 54 -12.92 -6.44 4.48
CA ILE A 54 -12.95 -7.91 4.45
C ILE A 54 -13.90 -8.40 3.35
N LYS A 55 -15.10 -7.81 3.27
CA LYS A 55 -16.10 -8.17 2.27
C LYS A 55 -15.66 -7.78 0.85
N ALA A 56 -15.13 -6.57 0.67
CA ALA A 56 -14.65 -6.10 -0.63
C ALA A 56 -13.47 -6.93 -1.15
N ALA A 57 -12.61 -7.40 -0.24
CA ALA A 57 -11.45 -8.23 -0.56
C ALA A 57 -11.79 -9.72 -0.81
N GLU A 58 -12.99 -10.18 -0.48
CA GLU A 58 -13.34 -11.61 -0.56
C GLU A 58 -13.07 -12.27 -1.93
N PRO A 59 -13.39 -11.62 -3.07
CA PRO A 59 -13.10 -12.18 -4.39
C PRO A 59 -11.58 -12.26 -4.72
N PHE A 60 -10.76 -11.54 -3.95
CA PHE A 60 -9.32 -11.37 -4.19
C PHE A 60 -8.45 -12.12 -3.18
N LYS A 61 -9.02 -12.89 -2.26
CA LYS A 61 -8.28 -13.68 -1.27
C LYS A 61 -7.27 -14.61 -1.95
N GLY A 62 -6.05 -14.60 -1.44
CA GLY A 62 -4.92 -15.36 -2.00
C GLY A 62 -4.23 -14.69 -3.18
N MET A 63 -4.71 -13.55 -3.65
CA MET A 63 -4.01 -12.72 -4.61
C MET A 63 -2.71 -12.18 -4.00
N GLU A 64 -1.73 -11.93 -4.84
CA GLU A 64 -0.47 -11.32 -4.47
C GLU A 64 -0.29 -10.04 -5.29
N ILE A 65 0.00 -8.92 -4.64
CA ILE A 65 0.27 -7.64 -5.27
C ILE A 65 1.66 -7.13 -4.88
N ASN A 66 2.29 -6.40 -5.80
CA ASN A 66 3.61 -5.82 -5.63
C ASN A 66 3.47 -4.30 -5.50
N VAL A 67 3.98 -3.75 -4.41
CA VAL A 67 3.95 -2.32 -4.12
C VAL A 67 5.37 -1.79 -4.06
N LEU A 68 5.59 -0.59 -4.58
CA LEU A 68 6.88 0.08 -4.58
C LEU A 68 6.77 1.45 -3.94
N SER A 69 7.67 1.77 -3.02
CA SER A 69 7.83 3.12 -2.46
C SER A 69 9.28 3.43 -2.10
N GLU A 70 9.55 4.68 -1.76
CA GLU A 70 10.88 5.07 -1.32
C GLU A 70 11.20 4.64 0.12
N THR A 71 12.49 4.58 0.43
CA THR A 71 12.97 4.18 1.76
C THR A 71 12.99 5.39 2.69
N ILE A 72 11.85 5.69 3.29
CA ILE A 72 11.69 6.69 4.36
C ILE A 72 10.99 6.07 5.58
N PRO A 73 11.01 6.72 6.75
CA PRO A 73 10.41 6.17 7.97
C PRO A 73 8.93 5.80 7.81
N THR A 74 8.14 6.64 7.15
CA THR A 74 6.71 6.40 6.89
C THR A 74 6.48 5.13 6.08
N HIS A 75 7.11 5.04 4.91
CA HIS A 75 6.96 3.85 4.05
C HIS A 75 7.58 2.59 4.66
N SER A 76 8.59 2.75 5.54
CA SER A 76 9.12 1.63 6.31
C SER A 76 8.10 1.09 7.33
N TYR A 77 7.28 1.97 7.92
CA TYR A 77 6.17 1.58 8.78
C TYR A 77 5.06 0.91 7.98
N GLU A 78 4.67 1.48 6.86
CA GLU A 78 3.68 0.90 5.94
C GLU A 78 4.08 -0.51 5.49
N SER A 79 5.30 -0.66 5.02
CA SER A 79 5.82 -1.95 4.55
C SER A 79 5.89 -3.02 5.64
N LYS A 80 6.25 -2.64 6.88
CA LYS A 80 6.48 -3.62 7.96
C LYS A 80 5.27 -3.88 8.82
N VAL A 81 4.39 -2.88 8.95
CA VAL A 81 3.26 -2.92 9.89
C VAL A 81 1.93 -2.90 9.16
N LEU A 82 1.66 -1.87 8.34
CA LEU A 82 0.35 -1.75 7.69
C LEU A 82 0.14 -2.80 6.60
N THR A 83 1.17 -3.16 5.86
CA THR A 83 1.13 -4.29 4.91
C THR A 83 0.70 -5.57 5.61
N LYS A 84 1.29 -5.87 6.77
CA LYS A 84 0.91 -7.05 7.56
C LYS A 84 -0.53 -6.99 8.05
N ALA A 85 -0.98 -5.80 8.50
CA ALA A 85 -2.38 -5.62 8.88
C ALA A 85 -3.32 -5.88 7.72
N PHE A 86 -3.01 -5.31 6.55
CA PHE A 86 -3.79 -5.53 5.33
C PHE A 86 -3.87 -7.00 4.95
N GLU A 87 -2.73 -7.72 4.94
CA GLU A 87 -2.70 -9.15 4.62
C GLU A 87 -3.54 -9.98 5.59
N GLU A 88 -3.40 -9.74 6.90
CA GLU A 88 -4.12 -10.49 7.92
C GLU A 88 -5.64 -10.19 7.92
N ILE A 89 -6.04 -8.97 7.56
CA ILE A 89 -7.45 -8.57 7.50
C ILE A 89 -8.11 -9.04 6.21
N THR A 90 -7.43 -8.89 5.07
CA THR A 90 -8.03 -9.11 3.75
C THR A 90 -7.74 -10.48 3.15
N GLY A 91 -6.61 -11.08 3.52
CA GLY A 91 -6.11 -12.30 2.88
C GLY A 91 -5.43 -12.08 1.53
N ILE A 92 -5.15 -10.83 1.17
CA ILE A 92 -4.39 -10.45 -0.02
C ILE A 92 -2.94 -10.24 0.41
N LYS A 93 -1.99 -10.91 -0.24
CA LYS A 93 -0.57 -10.77 0.05
C LYS A 93 0.00 -9.53 -0.62
N VAL A 94 0.87 -8.80 0.09
CA VAL A 94 1.50 -7.58 -0.41
C VAL A 94 3.02 -7.68 -0.30
N ASN A 95 3.70 -7.64 -1.42
CA ASN A 95 5.16 -7.51 -1.49
C ASN A 95 5.51 -6.02 -1.60
N HIS A 96 5.74 -5.38 -0.47
CA HIS A 96 6.06 -3.95 -0.44
C HIS A 96 7.59 -3.75 -0.49
N GLN A 97 8.10 -3.39 -1.65
CA GLN A 97 9.50 -3.11 -1.89
C GLN A 97 9.83 -1.64 -1.58
N LEU A 98 10.97 -1.41 -0.93
CA LEU A 98 11.50 -0.09 -0.62
C LEU A 98 12.81 0.13 -1.40
N LEU A 99 12.90 1.23 -2.14
CA LEU A 99 14.08 1.64 -2.91
C LEU A 99 14.47 3.08 -2.55
N GLY A 100 15.57 3.57 -3.11
CA GLY A 100 15.86 5.01 -3.09
C GLY A 100 14.89 5.79 -3.99
N GLU A 101 14.58 7.05 -3.66
CA GLU A 101 13.62 7.90 -4.38
C GLU A 101 13.84 7.87 -5.91
N GLY A 102 15.05 8.16 -6.37
CA GLY A 102 15.40 8.14 -7.79
C GLY A 102 15.25 6.75 -8.43
N GLU A 103 15.46 5.68 -7.67
CA GLU A 103 15.27 4.30 -8.14
C GLU A 103 13.79 3.96 -8.31
N VAL A 104 12.92 4.46 -7.42
CA VAL A 104 11.45 4.33 -7.55
C VAL A 104 10.99 4.99 -8.84
N VAL A 105 11.36 6.25 -9.06
CA VAL A 105 11.01 7.00 -10.28
C VAL A 105 11.47 6.25 -11.53
N GLN A 106 12.72 5.78 -11.55
CA GLN A 106 13.26 5.03 -12.69
C GLN A 106 12.55 3.70 -12.91
N ALA A 107 12.25 2.94 -11.86
CA ALA A 107 11.55 1.66 -11.95
C ALA A 107 10.15 1.84 -12.52
N VAL A 108 9.39 2.82 -12.00
CA VAL A 108 8.03 3.14 -12.46
C VAL A 108 8.04 3.59 -13.93
N GLN A 109 8.93 4.51 -14.29
CA GLN A 109 9.05 4.95 -15.69
C GLN A 109 9.43 3.82 -16.63
N THR A 110 10.34 2.93 -16.22
CA THR A 110 10.75 1.76 -17.01
C THR A 110 9.58 0.80 -17.22
N GLN A 111 8.81 0.52 -16.16
CA GLN A 111 7.60 -0.29 -16.25
C GLN A 111 6.62 0.30 -17.26
N MET A 112 6.34 1.59 -17.16
CA MET A 112 5.41 2.30 -18.03
C MET A 112 5.84 2.27 -19.50
N GLN A 113 7.14 2.52 -19.77
CA GLN A 113 7.71 2.51 -21.14
C GLN A 113 7.72 1.11 -21.75
N THR A 114 8.03 0.09 -20.95
CA THR A 114 8.13 -1.30 -21.43
C THR A 114 6.80 -2.02 -21.42
N LYS A 115 5.76 -1.44 -20.80
CA LYS A 115 4.43 -2.04 -20.58
C LYS A 115 4.50 -3.38 -19.84
N ARG A 116 5.52 -3.56 -18.98
CA ARG A 116 5.62 -4.71 -18.09
C ARG A 116 5.03 -4.34 -16.74
N ASN A 117 4.05 -5.11 -16.29
CA ASN A 117 3.46 -4.92 -14.97
C ASN A 117 4.31 -5.66 -13.93
N LEU A 118 5.24 -4.93 -13.31
CA LEU A 118 6.09 -5.44 -12.22
C LEU A 118 5.54 -5.02 -10.85
N TYR A 119 4.96 -3.84 -10.79
CA TYR A 119 4.35 -3.24 -9.60
C TYR A 119 2.90 -2.89 -9.90
N ASP A 120 2.01 -3.32 -9.03
CA ASP A 120 0.57 -3.07 -9.14
C ASP A 120 0.19 -1.71 -8.56
N ALA A 121 0.95 -1.26 -7.55
CA ALA A 121 0.83 0.07 -6.97
C ALA A 121 2.20 0.64 -6.61
N TYR A 122 2.28 1.97 -6.54
CA TYR A 122 3.51 2.65 -6.13
C TYR A 122 3.17 4.00 -5.48
N VAL A 123 4.03 4.42 -4.54
CA VAL A 123 4.01 5.78 -4.00
C VAL A 123 5.00 6.62 -4.78
N ASN A 124 4.58 7.79 -5.22
CA ASN A 124 5.33 8.65 -6.10
C ASN A 124 5.05 10.13 -5.83
N ASP A 125 6.00 10.98 -6.19
CA ASP A 125 5.82 12.41 -6.08
C ASP A 125 4.73 12.95 -7.02
N SER A 126 3.98 13.93 -6.54
CA SER A 126 2.88 14.55 -7.28
C SER A 126 3.34 15.32 -8.53
N ASP A 127 4.60 15.68 -8.64
CA ASP A 127 5.18 16.38 -9.80
C ASP A 127 5.14 15.56 -11.10
N LEU A 128 5.05 14.25 -11.01
CA LEU A 128 4.95 13.34 -12.15
C LEU A 128 3.52 13.10 -12.66
N ILE A 129 2.49 13.59 -11.94
CA ILE A 129 1.09 13.31 -12.29
C ILE A 129 0.73 13.82 -13.69
N GLY A 130 1.20 14.99 -14.07
CA GLY A 130 0.95 15.57 -15.39
C GLY A 130 1.55 14.75 -16.54
N THR A 131 2.62 14.02 -16.29
CA THR A 131 3.21 13.09 -17.26
C THR A 131 2.41 11.79 -17.30
N HIS A 132 2.09 11.23 -16.15
CA HIS A 132 1.35 9.96 -16.03
C HIS A 132 -0.05 10.05 -16.63
N SER A 133 -0.80 11.12 -16.34
CA SER A 133 -2.14 11.33 -16.89
C SER A 133 -2.13 11.56 -18.41
N ARG A 134 -1.28 12.45 -18.92
CA ARG A 134 -1.19 12.72 -20.36
C ARG A 134 -0.81 11.51 -21.21
N LEU A 135 0.06 10.65 -20.68
CA LEU A 135 0.52 9.43 -21.35
C LEU A 135 -0.36 8.23 -21.03
N GLN A 136 -1.40 8.40 -20.22
CA GLN A 136 -2.29 7.31 -19.76
C GLN A 136 -1.49 6.15 -19.14
N LEU A 137 -0.53 6.49 -18.29
CA LEU A 137 0.37 5.54 -17.65
C LEU A 137 -0.06 5.17 -16.22
N ALA A 138 -1.00 5.92 -15.65
CA ALA A 138 -1.66 5.63 -14.40
C ALA A 138 -3.16 5.45 -14.63
N TYR A 139 -3.80 4.69 -13.78
CA TYR A 139 -5.23 4.45 -13.83
C TYR A 139 -5.99 5.74 -13.54
N ASN A 140 -7.03 6.05 -14.30
CA ASN A 140 -7.95 7.11 -13.97
C ASN A 140 -8.85 6.64 -12.83
N LEU A 141 -8.59 7.12 -11.61
CA LEU A 141 -9.32 6.70 -10.42
C LEU A 141 -10.75 7.27 -10.39
N THR A 142 -10.99 8.44 -11.00
CA THR A 142 -12.34 9.01 -11.13
C THR A 142 -13.25 8.06 -11.89
N ASP A 143 -12.82 7.62 -13.07
CA ASP A 143 -13.57 6.69 -13.91
C ASP A 143 -13.68 5.31 -13.26
N PHE A 144 -12.60 4.81 -12.66
CA PHE A 144 -12.57 3.52 -11.98
C PHE A 144 -13.59 3.47 -10.84
N MET A 145 -13.57 4.45 -9.94
CA MET A 145 -14.48 4.51 -8.79
C MET A 145 -15.94 4.68 -9.20
N ALA A 146 -16.20 5.39 -10.30
CA ALA A 146 -17.54 5.55 -10.83
C ALA A 146 -18.04 4.30 -11.59
N GLY A 147 -17.13 3.52 -12.16
CA GLY A 147 -17.40 2.39 -13.05
C GLY A 147 -17.12 1.02 -12.43
N GLU A 148 -16.09 0.36 -12.95
CA GLU A 148 -15.77 -1.03 -12.58
C GLU A 148 -15.33 -1.21 -11.13
N GLY A 149 -14.70 -0.20 -10.54
CA GLY A 149 -14.25 -0.18 -9.15
C GLY A 149 -15.32 0.19 -8.12
N LYS A 150 -16.54 0.53 -8.56
CA LYS A 150 -17.60 1.03 -7.68
C LYS A 150 -17.89 0.12 -6.47
N ASN A 151 -17.82 -1.19 -6.66
CA ASN A 151 -18.11 -2.14 -5.60
C ASN A 151 -16.95 -2.36 -4.62
N VAL A 152 -15.76 -1.89 -4.96
CA VAL A 152 -14.53 -1.95 -4.15
C VAL A 152 -14.04 -0.58 -3.72
N THR A 153 -14.79 0.46 -4.04
CA THR A 153 -14.57 1.83 -3.52
C THR A 153 -15.37 1.99 -2.24
N SER A 154 -14.68 2.32 -1.14
CA SER A 154 -15.34 2.51 0.14
C SER A 154 -16.38 3.63 0.08
N PRO A 155 -17.61 3.41 0.55
CA PRO A 155 -18.61 4.46 0.65
C PRO A 155 -18.26 5.53 1.69
N ARG A 156 -17.23 5.29 2.50
CA ARG A 156 -16.68 6.23 3.48
C ARG A 156 -15.50 7.04 2.96
N LEU A 157 -15.04 6.77 1.74
CA LEU A 157 -13.99 7.55 1.11
C LEU A 157 -14.52 8.95 0.81
N ASP A 158 -14.10 9.92 1.62
CA ASP A 158 -14.38 11.34 1.42
C ASP A 158 -13.11 12.04 0.94
N LEU A 159 -13.04 12.35 -0.34
CA LEU A 159 -11.88 13.03 -0.93
C LEU A 159 -11.71 14.46 -0.39
N ASN A 160 -12.75 15.06 0.20
CA ASN A 160 -12.64 16.40 0.79
C ASN A 160 -11.92 16.38 2.16
N ASP A 161 -11.82 15.21 2.80
CA ASP A 161 -11.08 15.03 4.04
C ASP A 161 -9.55 14.92 3.82
N PHE A 162 -9.13 14.69 2.59
CA PHE A 162 -7.70 14.63 2.25
C PHE A 162 -7.13 16.01 1.98
N MET A 163 -6.04 16.35 2.65
CA MET A 163 -5.23 17.51 2.27
C MET A 163 -4.45 17.19 0.98
N GLY A 164 -4.43 18.15 0.05
CA GLY A 164 -3.58 18.05 -1.13
C GLY A 164 -4.16 17.26 -2.30
N VAL A 165 -5.45 16.94 -2.34
CA VAL A 165 -6.10 16.24 -3.48
C VAL A 165 -5.82 16.93 -4.81
N GLN A 166 -5.70 18.28 -4.82
CA GLN A 166 -5.35 19.02 -6.04
C GLN A 166 -3.98 18.61 -6.63
N PHE A 167 -3.06 18.09 -5.83
CA PHE A 167 -1.77 17.60 -6.32
C PHE A 167 -1.83 16.19 -6.91
N THR A 168 -2.94 15.49 -6.72
CA THR A 168 -3.19 14.14 -7.24
C THR A 168 -4.21 14.13 -8.38
N THR A 169 -4.66 15.33 -8.78
CA THR A 169 -5.61 15.54 -9.86
C THR A 169 -4.87 15.97 -11.12
N GLY A 170 -5.17 15.34 -12.24
CA GLY A 170 -4.58 15.65 -13.54
C GLY A 170 -5.10 16.97 -14.13
N PRO A 171 -4.49 17.45 -15.23
CA PRO A 171 -4.93 18.67 -15.91
C PRO A 171 -6.36 18.58 -16.51
N ASP A 172 -6.88 17.37 -16.67
CA ASP A 172 -8.23 17.04 -17.12
C ASP A 172 -9.28 17.15 -16.01
N GLY A 173 -8.84 17.30 -14.76
CA GLY A 173 -9.71 17.35 -13.59
C GLY A 173 -9.96 15.98 -12.95
N ASP A 174 -9.40 14.92 -13.50
CA ASP A 174 -9.57 13.57 -12.99
C ASP A 174 -8.49 13.20 -11.96
N LEU A 175 -8.85 12.33 -11.02
CA LEU A 175 -7.98 11.81 -9.99
C LEU A 175 -7.16 10.64 -10.53
N TYR A 176 -5.85 10.68 -10.34
CA TYR A 176 -4.90 9.61 -10.75
C TYR A 176 -4.12 9.00 -9.61
N GLN A 177 -4.12 9.64 -8.45
CA GLN A 177 -3.48 9.18 -7.22
C GLN A 177 -4.39 9.49 -6.04
N LEU A 178 -4.13 8.85 -4.91
CA LEU A 178 -4.65 9.28 -3.60
C LEU A 178 -3.50 9.91 -2.82
N PRO A 179 -3.73 10.98 -2.06
CA PRO A 179 -2.71 11.52 -1.17
C PRO A 179 -2.35 10.47 -0.12
N ASP A 180 -1.06 10.18 0.00
CA ASP A 180 -0.53 9.26 0.99
C ASP A 180 -0.03 10.04 2.21
N GLN A 181 0.89 10.98 1.98
CA GLN A 181 1.45 11.83 3.01
C GLN A 181 1.68 13.24 2.50
N GLN A 182 1.74 14.19 3.43
CA GLN A 182 2.04 15.57 3.12
C GLN A 182 3.24 16.06 3.93
N PHE A 183 4.19 16.70 3.24
CA PHE A 183 5.36 17.28 3.87
C PHE A 183 5.18 18.78 4.08
N ALA A 184 5.70 19.28 5.20
CA ALA A 184 5.93 20.70 5.39
C ALA A 184 7.34 21.05 4.92
N ASN A 185 7.43 21.80 3.85
CA ASN A 185 8.73 22.34 3.40
C ASN A 185 9.14 23.50 4.30
N LEU A 186 10.32 23.40 4.90
CA LEU A 186 10.89 24.44 5.73
C LEU A 186 12.14 25.01 5.04
N TYR A 187 12.18 26.32 4.92
CA TYR A 187 13.40 27.00 4.45
C TYR A 187 14.33 27.23 5.63
N GLY A 188 15.45 26.54 5.62
CA GLY A 188 16.52 26.70 6.62
C GLY A 188 17.69 27.51 6.04
N PHE A 189 18.18 28.49 6.79
CA PHE A 189 19.38 29.24 6.41
C PHE A 189 20.34 29.41 7.58
N ARG A 190 21.60 29.60 7.27
CA ARG A 190 22.64 29.86 8.25
C ARG A 190 22.63 31.34 8.62
N LYS A 191 21.98 31.66 9.73
CA LYS A 191 21.86 33.03 10.25
C LYS A 191 23.24 33.74 10.41
N ASP A 192 24.25 33.01 10.92
CA ASP A 192 25.61 33.50 11.11
C ASP A 192 26.29 33.94 9.80
N ARG A 193 25.82 33.47 8.65
CA ARG A 193 26.30 33.90 7.34
C ARG A 193 25.50 35.06 6.78
N PHE A 194 24.18 35.05 6.95
CA PHE A 194 23.29 36.11 6.45
C PHE A 194 23.36 37.40 7.27
N ASP A 195 23.76 37.31 8.55
CA ASP A 195 23.99 38.50 9.38
C ASP A 195 25.32 39.18 9.15
N ARG A 196 26.14 38.76 8.19
CA ARG A 196 27.40 39.41 7.86
C ARG A 196 27.15 40.72 7.14
N PRO A 197 27.77 41.83 7.60
CA PRO A 197 27.56 43.15 6.99
C PRO A 197 27.89 43.22 5.48
N GLU A 198 28.85 42.41 5.03
CA GLU A 198 29.24 42.34 3.63
C GLU A 198 28.23 41.63 2.70
N LEU A 199 27.18 41.01 3.27
CA LEU A 199 26.15 40.33 2.53
C LEU A 199 24.78 41.03 2.63
N GLN A 200 24.70 42.13 3.37
CA GLN A 200 23.53 43.00 3.46
C GLN A 200 23.71 44.21 2.53
#